data_ff5b8b12f91b599d3d4711ab7e8286af
#
_entry.id   ff5b8b12f91b599d3d4711ab7e8286af
#
_cell.length_a   1.000
_cell.length_b   1.000
_cell.length_c   1.000
_cell.angle_alpha   90.00
_cell.angle_beta   90.00
_cell.angle_gamma   90.00
#
_symmetry.space_group_name_H-M   'P 1'
#
loop_
_entity.id
_entity.type
_entity.pdbx_description
1 polymer ?
#
loop_
_entity_poly.entity_id
_entity_poly.type
_entity_poly.pdbx_seq_one_letter_code
_entity_poly.pdbx_strand_id
1 'polypeptide(L)'
;MRSIKLMVFSLCWVSCAAFANLDIQHYTNCTGSPLKALQANSTLFFLTIDAYKNNQYNYAAILDASETEMTQCFIVDQNRNVILDTIPSMISNSCSGQWDKQSHTPVWMADIGGGKDGVNYFHYLASEQLKQLSKRDVSEIQQIVGSIDCQLSTYRKQDAAELNDSAFFLYQLGYYDASLRLLNHVIKLDPNRTVAYLNRADAYLALKNIGQARKNYMIYADQMKKLGLSNKVPLRIKKYL
;
A
#
# COMPACT_ATOMS: atom_id res chain seq x y z
N MET A 1 30.75 42.60 54.68
CA MET A 1 30.80 42.16 53.27
C MET A 1 30.06 40.84 53.11
N ARG A 2 28.83 40.92 52.58
CA ARG A 2 27.98 39.72 52.33
C ARG A 2 28.01 39.39 50.84
N SER A 3 28.57 38.23 50.49
CA SER A 3 28.58 37.68 49.13
C SER A 3 27.19 37.18 48.74
N ILE A 4 26.63 37.81 47.69
CA ILE A 4 25.42 37.31 47.07
C ILE A 4 25.83 36.27 46.03
N LYS A 5 25.41 35.00 46.24
CA LYS A 5 25.53 33.94 45.24
C LYS A 5 24.38 34.11 44.24
N LEU A 6 24.73 34.45 43.02
CA LEU A 6 23.79 34.38 41.89
C LEU A 6 23.49 32.90 41.57
N MET A 7 22.27 32.51 41.78
CA MET A 7 21.74 31.23 41.26
C MET A 7 21.36 31.46 39.77
N VAL A 8 22.15 30.85 38.91
CA VAL A 8 21.82 30.81 37.46
C VAL A 8 20.76 29.74 37.31
N PHE A 9 19.51 30.15 37.07
CA PHE A 9 18.45 29.25 36.60
C PHE A 9 18.74 28.89 35.15
N SER A 10 19.20 27.66 34.93
CA SER A 10 19.26 27.06 33.61
C SER A 10 17.84 26.81 33.13
N LEU A 11 17.34 27.67 32.26
CA LEU A 11 16.10 27.48 31.52
C LEU A 11 16.33 26.32 30.55
N CYS A 12 15.84 25.15 30.95
CA CYS A 12 15.71 23.99 30.08
C CYS A 12 14.69 24.35 29.00
N TRP A 13 15.20 24.68 27.81
CA TRP A 13 14.37 24.81 26.60
C TRP A 13 13.93 23.40 26.20
N VAL A 14 12.84 22.94 26.77
CA VAL A 14 12.08 21.86 26.17
C VAL A 14 11.52 22.46 24.87
N SER A 15 12.10 22.08 23.77
CA SER A 15 11.54 22.32 22.45
C SER A 15 10.17 21.60 22.45
N CYS A 16 9.10 22.35 22.73
CA CYS A 16 7.75 21.93 22.36
C CYS A 16 7.76 21.78 20.84
N ALA A 17 7.98 20.57 20.37
CA ALA A 17 7.58 20.23 19.01
C ALA A 17 6.10 20.61 18.92
N ALA A 18 5.79 21.61 18.13
CA ALA A 18 4.43 21.97 17.83
C ALA A 18 3.79 20.75 17.17
N PHE A 19 3.02 20.00 17.95
CA PHE A 19 2.15 18.97 17.43
C PHE A 19 1.15 19.70 16.53
N ALA A 20 1.38 19.69 15.24
CA ALA A 20 0.42 20.18 14.28
C ALA A 20 -0.83 19.32 14.48
N ASN A 21 -1.91 19.91 14.96
CA ASN A 21 -3.23 19.31 14.94
C ASN A 21 -3.54 19.01 13.48
N LEU A 22 -3.41 17.74 13.11
CA LEU A 22 -3.73 17.30 11.76
C LEU A 22 -5.25 17.30 11.67
N ASP A 23 -5.79 18.12 10.79
CA ASP A 23 -7.22 18.11 10.53
C ASP A 23 -7.58 16.91 9.67
N ILE A 24 -7.82 15.76 10.32
CA ILE A 24 -8.15 14.51 9.65
C ILE A 24 -9.51 14.56 8.95
N GLN A 25 -10.34 15.58 9.23
CA GLN A 25 -11.64 15.75 8.55
C GLN A 25 -11.49 15.97 7.06
N HIS A 26 -10.33 16.42 6.61
CA HIS A 26 -9.99 16.59 5.19
C HIS A 26 -9.49 15.30 4.53
N TYR A 27 -9.27 14.23 5.30
CA TYR A 27 -8.81 12.97 4.72
C TYR A 27 -9.99 12.11 4.29
N THR A 28 -9.86 11.50 3.13
CA THR A 28 -10.78 10.49 2.64
C THR A 28 -10.16 9.11 2.78
N ASN A 29 -10.98 8.07 2.94
CA ASN A 29 -10.47 6.73 2.74
C ASN A 29 -10.05 6.58 1.26
N CYS A 30 -9.33 5.52 0.96
CA CYS A 30 -8.83 5.29 -0.38
C CYS A 30 -9.90 5.03 -1.44
N THR A 31 -11.13 4.78 -1.06
CA THR A 31 -12.28 4.69 -1.97
C THR A 31 -12.91 6.06 -2.25
N GLY A 32 -12.36 7.13 -1.67
CA GLY A 32 -12.90 8.49 -1.78
C GLY A 32 -14.07 8.79 -0.86
N SER A 33 -14.43 7.84 0.03
CA SER A 33 -15.50 8.07 1.01
C SER A 33 -14.98 8.87 2.19
N PRO A 34 -15.68 9.90 2.67
CA PRO A 34 -15.32 10.60 3.90
C PRO A 34 -15.31 9.64 5.09
N LEU A 35 -14.40 9.85 6.03
CA LEU A 35 -14.35 9.07 7.27
C LEU A 35 -15.52 9.43 8.19
N LYS A 36 -16.68 8.88 7.94
CA LYS A 36 -17.91 9.16 8.71
C LYS A 36 -17.78 8.83 10.21
N ALA A 37 -16.94 7.86 10.56
CA ALA A 37 -16.75 7.46 11.95
C ALA A 37 -16.04 8.53 12.81
N LEU A 38 -15.27 9.42 12.19
CA LEU A 38 -14.52 10.47 12.87
C LEU A 38 -15.32 11.77 13.04
N GLN A 39 -16.48 11.89 12.40
CA GLN A 39 -17.32 13.10 12.48
C GLN A 39 -18.15 13.21 13.76
N ALA A 40 -18.25 12.16 14.57
CA ALA A 40 -19.19 12.11 15.68
C ALA A 40 -18.69 12.77 16.98
N ASN A 41 -17.38 12.97 17.16
CA ASN A 41 -16.83 13.52 18.41
C ASN A 41 -15.88 14.69 18.15
N SER A 42 -16.23 15.85 18.65
CA SER A 42 -15.50 17.11 18.53
C SER A 42 -14.17 17.18 19.34
N THR A 43 -13.74 16.10 19.95
CA THR A 43 -12.55 16.02 20.82
C THR A 43 -11.53 14.98 20.33
N LEU A 44 -11.48 14.72 19.04
CA LEU A 44 -10.48 13.78 18.48
C LEU A 44 -9.12 14.47 18.40
N PHE A 45 -8.15 13.91 19.10
CA PHE A 45 -6.75 14.33 19.00
C PHE A 45 -6.01 13.33 18.12
N PHE A 46 -5.40 13.85 17.05
CA PHE A 46 -4.55 13.07 16.18
C PHE A 46 -3.10 13.45 16.41
N LEU A 47 -2.28 12.46 16.76
CA LEU A 47 -0.87 12.64 16.98
C LEU A 47 -0.08 12.04 15.80
N THR A 48 0.69 12.86 15.12
CA THR A 48 1.68 12.35 14.16
C THR A 48 2.78 11.64 14.94
N ILE A 49 2.92 10.35 14.74
CA ILE A 49 3.94 9.52 15.40
C ILE A 49 5.26 9.63 14.67
N ASP A 50 5.26 9.40 13.35
CA ASP A 50 6.44 9.53 12.51
C ASP A 50 6.02 9.93 11.10
N ALA A 51 6.87 10.68 10.40
CA ALA A 51 6.63 11.14 9.05
C ALA A 51 7.78 10.72 8.13
N TYR A 52 7.41 10.26 6.95
CA TYR A 52 8.33 9.95 5.87
C TYR A 52 8.14 10.94 4.73
N LYS A 53 9.15 11.75 4.49
CA LYS A 53 9.11 12.75 3.43
C LYS A 53 10.37 12.69 2.57
N ASN A 54 10.15 12.60 1.27
CA ASN A 54 11.20 12.78 0.25
C ASN A 54 10.58 13.50 -0.96
N ASN A 55 11.31 13.57 -2.07
CA ASN A 55 10.84 14.23 -3.30
C ASN A 55 9.59 13.59 -3.92
N GLN A 56 9.22 12.38 -3.52
CA GLN A 56 8.13 11.59 -4.13
C GLN A 56 7.00 11.32 -3.15
N TYR A 57 7.30 11.21 -1.85
CA TYR A 57 6.38 10.76 -0.81
C TYR A 57 6.31 11.76 0.33
N ASN A 58 5.12 11.96 0.86
CA ASN A 58 4.87 12.74 2.06
C ASN A 58 3.82 11.97 2.88
N TYR A 59 4.30 10.97 3.62
CA TYR A 59 3.46 10.06 4.39
C TYR A 59 3.63 10.28 5.88
N ALA A 60 2.61 9.96 6.66
CA ALA A 60 2.70 9.99 8.11
C ALA A 60 1.96 8.79 8.72
N ALA A 61 2.46 8.32 9.86
CA ALA A 61 1.74 7.46 10.77
C ALA A 61 1.08 8.35 11.83
N ILE A 62 -0.24 8.21 11.99
CA ILE A 62 -1.05 9.07 12.85
C ILE A 62 -1.82 8.20 13.83
N LEU A 63 -1.68 8.49 15.13
CA LEU A 63 -2.43 7.88 16.17
C LEU A 63 -3.72 8.67 16.42
N ASP A 64 -4.85 7.99 16.43
CA ASP A 64 -6.07 8.49 17.06
C ASP A 64 -5.91 8.37 18.57
N ALA A 65 -5.71 9.50 19.22
CA ALA A 65 -5.56 9.61 20.67
C ALA A 65 -6.89 9.95 21.38
N SER A 66 -8.03 9.78 20.72
CA SER A 66 -9.33 9.94 21.37
C SER A 66 -9.50 8.90 22.49
N GLU A 67 -10.17 9.30 23.58
CA GLU A 67 -10.39 8.46 24.77
C GLU A 67 -11.33 7.26 24.54
N THR A 68 -11.61 6.89 23.30
CA THR A 68 -12.40 5.71 22.99
C THR A 68 -11.56 4.45 23.19
N GLU A 69 -12.20 3.39 23.62
CA GLU A 69 -11.57 2.10 23.95
C GLU A 69 -10.77 1.45 22.80
N MET A 70 -10.85 2.03 21.61
CA MET A 70 -10.16 1.54 20.41
C MET A 70 -9.36 2.65 19.73
N THR A 71 -8.13 2.84 20.14
CA THR A 71 -7.17 3.67 19.39
C THR A 71 -6.88 3.04 18.03
N GLN A 72 -6.74 3.85 16.99
CA GLN A 72 -6.38 3.40 15.66
C GLN A 72 -5.11 4.09 15.19
N CYS A 73 -4.31 3.40 14.40
CA CYS A 73 -3.20 3.98 13.69
C CYS A 73 -3.56 4.15 12.22
N PHE A 74 -3.40 5.35 11.69
CA PHE A 74 -3.63 5.65 10.29
C PHE A 74 -2.31 5.88 9.57
N ILE A 75 -2.15 5.24 8.43
CA ILE A 75 -1.09 5.55 7.48
C ILE A 75 -1.68 6.45 6.41
N VAL A 76 -1.17 7.67 6.27
CA VAL A 76 -1.76 8.69 5.41
C VAL A 76 -0.77 9.21 4.37
N ASP A 77 -1.30 9.58 3.20
CA ASP A 77 -0.63 10.40 2.20
C ASP A 77 -1.05 11.87 2.40
N GLN A 78 -0.14 12.68 2.91
CA GLN A 78 -0.39 14.08 3.22
C GLN A 78 -0.50 14.96 1.97
N ASN A 79 0.08 14.56 0.84
CA ASN A 79 -0.04 15.31 -0.41
C ASN A 79 -1.44 15.17 -1.03
N ARG A 80 -2.09 14.04 -0.79
CA ARG A 80 -3.39 13.71 -1.39
C ARG A 80 -4.54 13.76 -0.39
N ASN A 81 -4.24 13.93 0.88
CA ASN A 81 -5.20 13.84 1.98
C ASN A 81 -5.99 12.51 1.94
N VAL A 82 -5.27 11.41 1.77
CA VAL A 82 -5.84 10.06 1.67
C VAL A 82 -5.29 9.19 2.77
N ILE A 83 -6.16 8.44 3.44
CA ILE A 83 -5.77 7.35 4.32
C ILE A 83 -5.46 6.14 3.45
N LEU A 84 -4.22 5.68 3.54
CA LEU A 84 -3.72 4.53 2.79
C LEU A 84 -4.02 3.23 3.51
N ASP A 85 -3.97 3.24 4.84
CA ASP A 85 -4.23 2.07 5.66
C ASP A 85 -4.71 2.46 7.07
N THR A 86 -5.40 1.54 7.73
CA THR A 86 -5.87 1.69 9.11
C THR A 86 -5.50 0.44 9.89
N ILE A 87 -4.71 0.61 10.93
CA ILE A 87 -4.24 -0.49 11.78
C ILE A 87 -5.08 -0.49 13.05
N PRO A 88 -5.94 -1.50 13.26
CA PRO A 88 -6.80 -1.55 14.45
C PRO A 88 -5.99 -1.77 15.73
N SER A 89 -6.46 -1.18 16.84
CA SER A 89 -5.78 -1.13 18.14
C SER A 89 -5.77 -2.43 18.93
N MET A 90 -6.38 -3.48 18.46
CA MET A 90 -6.32 -4.79 19.13
C MET A 90 -4.89 -5.29 19.37
N ILE A 91 -3.94 -4.66 18.70
CA ILE A 91 -2.51 -4.82 18.93
C ILE A 91 -2.06 -3.59 19.69
N SER A 92 -1.77 -3.72 20.97
CA SER A 92 -1.58 -2.64 21.95
C SER A 92 -0.55 -1.55 21.61
N ASN A 93 0.18 -1.68 20.50
CA ASN A 93 1.20 -0.74 20.04
C ASN A 93 1.18 -0.55 18.52
N SER A 94 0.02 -0.58 17.88
CA SER A 94 -0.08 -0.52 16.42
C SER A 94 0.55 0.73 15.79
N CYS A 95 0.62 1.84 16.52
CA CYS A 95 1.34 3.05 16.12
C CYS A 95 2.79 3.11 16.62
N SER A 96 3.24 2.17 17.47
CA SER A 96 4.67 2.02 17.73
C SER A 96 5.32 1.41 16.49
N GLY A 97 6.35 2.07 15.98
CA GLY A 97 7.02 1.60 14.78
C GLY A 97 7.90 2.67 14.17
N GLN A 98 8.35 2.38 12.97
CA GLN A 98 9.17 3.31 12.20
C GLN A 98 9.01 3.07 10.72
N TRP A 99 9.31 4.10 9.92
CA TRP A 99 9.40 3.93 8.47
C TRP A 99 10.65 3.15 8.08
N ASP A 100 10.48 2.10 7.26
CA ASP A 100 11.62 1.46 6.62
C ASP A 100 12.17 2.38 5.51
N LYS A 101 13.33 2.97 5.77
CA LYS A 101 14.00 3.88 4.84
C LYS A 101 14.83 3.16 3.78
N GLN A 102 14.96 1.85 3.86
CA GLN A 102 15.73 1.03 2.91
C GLN A 102 14.85 0.52 1.76
N SER A 103 13.54 0.45 1.97
CA SER A 103 12.59 0.10 0.92
C SER A 103 12.53 1.15 -0.20
N HIS A 104 12.32 0.72 -1.43
CA HIS A 104 12.05 1.62 -2.56
C HIS A 104 10.73 2.39 -2.41
N THR A 105 9.76 1.80 -1.73
CA THR A 105 8.51 2.43 -1.31
C THR A 105 8.50 2.61 0.20
N PRO A 106 7.90 3.68 0.74
CA PRO A 106 7.76 3.84 2.19
C PRO A 106 6.95 2.68 2.76
N VAL A 107 7.49 2.05 3.79
CA VAL A 107 6.87 0.93 4.48
C VAL A 107 6.84 1.25 5.96
N TRP A 108 5.65 1.18 6.57
CA TRP A 108 5.50 1.31 8.00
C TRP A 108 5.73 -0.05 8.66
N MET A 109 6.76 -0.12 9.47
CA MET A 109 7.10 -1.29 10.28
C MET A 109 6.53 -1.10 11.68
N ALA A 110 5.35 -1.65 11.93
CA ALA A 110 4.73 -1.57 13.26
C ALA A 110 5.42 -2.53 14.23
N ASP A 111 5.68 -2.04 15.45
CA ASP A 111 6.16 -2.87 16.55
C ASP A 111 4.97 -3.55 17.24
N ILE A 112 4.78 -4.81 16.98
CA ILE A 112 3.67 -5.61 17.55
C ILE A 112 4.07 -6.39 18.80
N GLY A 113 5.16 -6.00 19.45
CA GLY A 113 5.51 -6.53 20.78
C GLY A 113 6.12 -7.91 20.75
N GLY A 114 7.29 -8.06 20.25
CA GLY A 114 7.99 -9.35 20.29
C GLY A 114 9.33 -9.39 19.59
N GLY A 115 9.86 -8.30 19.13
CA GLY A 115 11.17 -8.27 18.51
C GLY A 115 11.24 -7.49 17.20
N LYS A 116 12.30 -7.70 16.46
CA LYS A 116 12.63 -6.97 15.24
C LYS A 116 11.74 -7.33 14.02
N ASP A 117 10.78 -8.18 14.21
CA ASP A 117 9.88 -8.68 13.15
C ASP A 117 8.59 -7.84 13.12
N GLY A 118 8.74 -6.55 12.86
CA GLY A 118 7.59 -5.67 12.63
C GLY A 118 6.71 -6.19 11.49
N VAL A 119 5.39 -6.15 11.66
CA VAL A 119 4.47 -6.46 10.58
C VAL A 119 4.47 -5.31 9.59
N ASN A 120 4.73 -5.62 8.33
CA ASN A 120 4.66 -4.66 7.25
C ASN A 120 3.20 -4.47 6.82
N TYR A 121 2.52 -3.50 7.40
CA TYR A 121 1.12 -3.21 7.07
C TYR A 121 0.93 -2.50 5.73
N PHE A 122 1.98 -1.96 5.13
CA PHE A 122 1.88 -1.18 3.91
C PHE A 122 2.05 -2.01 2.63
N HIS A 123 2.54 -3.25 2.73
CA HIS A 123 2.80 -4.13 1.59
C HIS A 123 1.85 -5.33 1.49
N TYR A 124 0.54 -5.08 1.53
CA TYR A 124 -0.44 -6.15 1.28
C TYR A 124 -0.36 -6.73 -0.15
N LEU A 125 0.32 -6.04 -1.06
CA LEU A 125 0.51 -6.52 -2.44
C LEU A 125 1.85 -7.22 -2.66
N ALA A 126 2.58 -7.58 -1.61
CA ALA A 126 3.79 -8.38 -1.73
C ALA A 126 3.47 -9.76 -2.33
N SER A 127 4.13 -10.09 -3.42
CA SER A 127 3.86 -11.34 -4.16
C SER A 127 4.12 -12.59 -3.33
N GLU A 128 5.14 -12.55 -2.47
CA GLU A 128 5.47 -13.67 -1.57
C GLU A 128 4.37 -13.95 -0.55
N GLN A 129 3.68 -12.93 -0.04
CA GLN A 129 2.54 -13.12 0.85
C GLN A 129 1.37 -13.74 0.09
N LEU A 130 1.02 -13.17 -1.08
CA LEU A 130 -0.06 -13.70 -1.92
C LEU A 130 0.18 -15.14 -2.39
N LYS A 131 1.44 -15.49 -2.63
CA LYS A 131 1.84 -16.85 -3.02
C LYS A 131 1.55 -17.91 -1.94
N GLN A 132 1.59 -17.50 -0.67
CA GLN A 132 1.33 -18.39 0.47
C GLN A 132 -0.16 -18.57 0.73
N LEU A 133 -1.03 -17.68 0.22
CA LEU A 133 -2.47 -17.75 0.42
C LEU A 133 -3.12 -18.86 -0.41
N SER A 134 -4.14 -19.44 0.15
CA SER A 134 -5.04 -20.40 -0.49
C SER A 134 -6.43 -19.77 -0.70
N LYS A 135 -7.28 -20.40 -1.50
CA LYS A 135 -8.67 -19.95 -1.69
C LYS A 135 -9.53 -19.99 -0.41
N ARG A 136 -9.02 -20.56 0.68
CA ARG A 136 -9.69 -20.61 1.99
C ARG A 136 -9.46 -19.34 2.80
N ASP A 137 -8.40 -18.58 2.49
CA ASP A 137 -7.99 -17.38 3.23
C ASP A 137 -8.79 -16.14 2.74
N VAL A 138 -10.12 -16.31 2.67
CA VAL A 138 -11.05 -15.35 2.04
C VAL A 138 -10.96 -13.98 2.69
N SER A 139 -10.91 -13.92 4.02
CA SER A 139 -10.88 -12.65 4.76
C SER A 139 -9.62 -11.83 4.43
N GLU A 140 -8.46 -12.49 4.46
CA GLU A 140 -7.18 -11.84 4.15
C GLU A 140 -7.11 -11.37 2.69
N ILE A 141 -7.56 -12.24 1.76
CA ILE A 141 -7.60 -11.87 0.34
C ILE A 141 -8.55 -10.69 0.10
N GLN A 142 -9.70 -10.63 0.76
CA GLN A 142 -10.65 -9.53 0.63
C GLN A 142 -10.06 -8.21 1.14
N GLN A 143 -9.30 -8.22 2.23
CA GLN A 143 -8.56 -7.04 2.71
C GLN A 143 -7.55 -6.56 1.68
N ILE A 144 -6.74 -7.48 1.13
CA ILE A 144 -5.78 -7.18 0.08
C ILE A 144 -6.49 -6.58 -1.15
N VAL A 145 -7.55 -7.21 -1.63
CA VAL A 145 -8.32 -6.76 -2.80
C VAL A 145 -8.96 -5.39 -2.57
N GLY A 146 -9.44 -5.13 -1.36
CA GLY A 146 -10.00 -3.83 -0.96
C GLY A 146 -8.97 -2.70 -0.94
N SER A 147 -7.71 -3.00 -0.62
CA SER A 147 -6.64 -2.01 -0.52
C SER A 147 -5.94 -1.68 -1.84
N ILE A 148 -6.16 -2.48 -2.91
CA ILE A 148 -5.42 -2.36 -4.18
C ILE A 148 -5.42 -0.92 -4.71
N ASP A 149 -6.58 -0.30 -4.87
CA ASP A 149 -6.70 1.01 -5.52
C ASP A 149 -5.98 2.12 -4.75
N CYS A 150 -5.85 1.97 -3.43
CA CYS A 150 -5.11 2.88 -2.57
C CYS A 150 -3.61 2.80 -2.82
N GLN A 151 -3.12 1.60 -2.92
CA GLN A 151 -1.70 1.32 -3.00
C GLN A 151 -1.15 1.54 -4.41
N LEU A 152 -1.97 1.34 -5.47
CA LEU A 152 -1.50 1.47 -6.85
C LEU A 152 -0.80 2.79 -7.15
N SER A 153 -1.24 3.89 -6.55
CA SER A 153 -0.64 5.21 -6.76
C SER A 153 0.76 5.36 -6.14
N THR A 154 1.14 4.48 -5.22
CA THR A 154 2.44 4.51 -4.56
C THR A 154 3.54 3.83 -5.39
N TYR A 155 3.17 2.90 -6.25
CA TYR A 155 4.12 2.10 -7.02
C TYR A 155 4.72 2.86 -8.20
N ARG A 156 5.94 2.48 -8.55
CA ARG A 156 6.76 3.05 -9.63
C ARG A 156 7.13 1.96 -10.63
N LYS A 157 7.78 2.34 -11.73
CA LYS A 157 8.20 1.41 -12.78
C LYS A 157 9.05 0.24 -12.26
N GLN A 158 9.90 0.49 -11.27
CA GLN A 158 10.73 -0.55 -10.66
C GLN A 158 9.92 -1.64 -9.96
N ASP A 159 8.72 -1.31 -9.50
CA ASP A 159 7.83 -2.23 -8.78
C ASP A 159 6.97 -3.07 -9.74
N ALA A 160 7.03 -2.79 -11.05
CA ALA A 160 6.19 -3.44 -12.06
C ALA A 160 6.36 -4.96 -12.11
N ALA A 161 7.55 -5.48 -11.76
CA ALA A 161 7.79 -6.92 -11.68
C ALA A 161 6.98 -7.54 -10.54
N GLU A 162 7.14 -7.01 -9.35
CA GLU A 162 6.47 -7.44 -8.13
C GLU A 162 4.95 -7.39 -8.26
N LEU A 163 4.42 -6.28 -8.78
CA LEU A 163 2.99 -6.12 -9.02
C LEU A 163 2.44 -7.13 -10.05
N ASN A 164 3.24 -7.45 -11.08
CA ASN A 164 2.84 -8.46 -12.04
C ASN A 164 2.71 -9.84 -11.39
N ASP A 165 3.62 -10.19 -10.48
CA ASP A 165 3.61 -11.46 -9.78
C ASP A 165 2.47 -11.51 -8.76
N SER A 166 2.20 -10.42 -8.05
CA SER A 166 1.02 -10.26 -7.21
C SER A 166 -0.28 -10.45 -7.99
N ALA A 167 -0.37 -9.85 -9.19
CA ALA A 167 -1.53 -10.02 -10.06
C ALA A 167 -1.71 -11.47 -10.53
N PHE A 168 -0.62 -12.17 -10.81
CA PHE A 168 -0.63 -13.59 -11.17
C PHE A 168 -1.16 -14.46 -10.02
N PHE A 169 -0.72 -14.21 -8.77
CA PHE A 169 -1.23 -14.96 -7.63
C PHE A 169 -2.71 -14.67 -7.34
N LEU A 170 -3.16 -13.43 -7.46
CA LEU A 170 -4.60 -13.10 -7.37
C LEU A 170 -5.42 -13.82 -8.46
N TYR A 171 -4.88 -13.90 -9.67
CA TYR A 171 -5.51 -14.70 -10.75
C TYR A 171 -5.64 -16.18 -10.35
N GLN A 172 -4.58 -16.79 -9.81
CA GLN A 172 -4.63 -18.18 -9.36
C GLN A 172 -5.64 -18.42 -8.23
N LEU A 173 -5.79 -17.43 -7.35
CA LEU A 173 -6.78 -17.44 -6.27
C LEU A 173 -8.22 -17.24 -6.78
N GLY A 174 -8.41 -16.86 -8.05
CA GLY A 174 -9.72 -16.63 -8.67
C GLY A 174 -10.21 -15.18 -8.63
N TYR A 175 -9.41 -14.25 -8.13
CA TYR A 175 -9.74 -12.82 -8.04
C TYR A 175 -9.35 -12.10 -9.34
N TYR A 176 -10.01 -12.44 -10.44
CA TYR A 176 -9.65 -11.99 -11.80
C TYR A 176 -9.76 -10.48 -11.99
N ASP A 177 -10.78 -9.83 -11.43
CA ASP A 177 -10.94 -8.37 -11.54
C ASP A 177 -9.84 -7.62 -10.77
N ALA A 178 -9.47 -8.12 -9.59
CA ALA A 178 -8.35 -7.59 -8.81
C ALA A 178 -7.03 -7.75 -9.58
N SER A 179 -6.79 -8.92 -10.16
CA SER A 179 -5.65 -9.17 -11.03
C SER A 179 -5.61 -8.20 -12.22
N LEU A 180 -6.75 -7.94 -12.88
CA LEU A 180 -6.83 -6.98 -13.98
C LEU A 180 -6.49 -5.56 -13.55
N ARG A 181 -6.94 -5.11 -12.36
CA ARG A 181 -6.60 -3.78 -11.84
C ARG A 181 -5.07 -3.63 -11.70
N LEU A 182 -4.40 -4.62 -11.11
CA LEU A 182 -2.94 -4.62 -11.00
C LEU A 182 -2.26 -4.63 -12.37
N LEU A 183 -2.67 -5.52 -13.28
CA LEU A 183 -2.05 -5.65 -14.60
C LEU A 183 -2.24 -4.40 -15.46
N ASN A 184 -3.38 -3.73 -15.36
CA ASN A 184 -3.58 -2.44 -16.03
C ASN A 184 -2.59 -1.40 -15.50
N HIS A 185 -2.34 -1.38 -14.20
CA HIS A 185 -1.37 -0.47 -13.61
C HIS A 185 0.08 -0.84 -14.00
N VAL A 186 0.44 -2.13 -13.96
CA VAL A 186 1.74 -2.62 -14.42
C VAL A 186 2.04 -2.17 -15.84
N ILE A 187 1.09 -2.33 -16.76
CA ILE A 187 1.25 -1.93 -18.17
C ILE A 187 1.35 -0.41 -18.32
N LYS A 188 0.69 0.36 -17.44
CA LYS A 188 0.85 1.82 -17.40
C LYS A 188 2.25 2.22 -16.93
N LEU A 189 2.81 1.54 -15.93
CA LEU A 189 4.16 1.79 -15.39
C LEU A 189 5.25 1.32 -16.35
N ASP A 190 5.07 0.14 -16.95
CA ASP A 190 6.02 -0.47 -17.89
C ASP A 190 5.30 -1.14 -19.08
N PRO A 191 5.02 -0.39 -20.14
CA PRO A 191 4.37 -0.92 -21.35
C PRO A 191 5.17 -2.02 -22.07
N ASN A 192 6.45 -2.15 -21.78
CA ASN A 192 7.33 -3.15 -22.39
C ASN A 192 7.38 -4.48 -21.58
N ARG A 193 6.67 -4.55 -20.45
CA ARG A 193 6.61 -5.78 -19.65
C ARG A 193 5.73 -6.82 -20.33
N THR A 194 6.33 -7.57 -21.24
CA THR A 194 5.67 -8.56 -22.12
C THR A 194 4.77 -9.53 -21.36
N VAL A 195 5.25 -10.09 -20.22
CA VAL A 195 4.50 -11.07 -19.42
C VAL A 195 3.20 -10.52 -18.87
N ALA A 196 3.11 -9.20 -18.62
CA ALA A 196 1.90 -8.58 -18.11
C ALA A 196 0.72 -8.68 -19.10
N TYR A 197 1.00 -8.63 -20.39
CA TYR A 197 -0.03 -8.83 -21.42
C TYR A 197 -0.53 -10.27 -21.47
N LEU A 198 0.36 -11.26 -21.28
CA LEU A 198 -0.03 -12.67 -21.16
C LEU A 198 -0.96 -12.88 -19.96
N ASN A 199 -0.54 -12.42 -18.79
CA ASN A 199 -1.32 -12.56 -17.56
C ASN A 199 -2.66 -11.82 -17.66
N ARG A 200 -2.70 -10.63 -18.27
CA ARG A 200 -3.94 -9.86 -18.49
C ARG A 200 -4.88 -10.58 -19.45
N ALA A 201 -4.34 -11.22 -20.49
CA ALA A 201 -5.14 -12.01 -21.42
C ALA A 201 -5.75 -13.23 -20.72
N ASP A 202 -4.99 -13.92 -19.88
CA ASP A 202 -5.46 -15.05 -19.09
C ASP A 202 -6.59 -14.64 -18.13
N ALA A 203 -6.47 -13.47 -17.47
CA ALA A 203 -7.51 -12.94 -16.58
C ALA A 203 -8.79 -12.57 -17.36
N TYR A 204 -8.68 -11.91 -18.52
CA TYR A 204 -9.83 -11.66 -19.38
C TYR A 204 -10.50 -12.95 -19.89
N LEU A 205 -9.69 -13.97 -20.20
CA LEU A 205 -10.22 -15.26 -20.64
C LEU A 205 -11.03 -15.94 -19.52
N ALA A 206 -10.53 -15.88 -18.28
CA ALA A 206 -11.25 -16.41 -17.11
C ALA A 206 -12.58 -15.69 -16.88
N LEU A 207 -12.66 -14.40 -17.15
CA LEU A 207 -13.89 -13.59 -17.13
C LEU A 207 -14.74 -13.73 -18.40
N LYS A 208 -14.39 -14.68 -19.29
CA LYS A 208 -15.09 -14.94 -20.56
C LYS A 208 -15.09 -13.73 -21.54
N ASN A 209 -14.21 -12.76 -21.34
CA ASN A 209 -14.04 -11.63 -22.25
C ASN A 209 -13.02 -12.00 -23.34
N ILE A 210 -13.48 -12.83 -24.29
CA ILE A 210 -12.64 -13.38 -25.36
C ILE A 210 -12.01 -12.30 -26.23
N GLY A 211 -12.73 -11.21 -26.50
CA GLY A 211 -12.23 -10.09 -27.34
C GLY A 211 -11.00 -9.42 -26.70
N GLN A 212 -11.07 -9.09 -25.43
CA GLN A 212 -9.94 -8.51 -24.70
C GLN A 212 -8.80 -9.52 -24.50
N ALA A 213 -9.11 -10.77 -24.22
CA ALA A 213 -8.12 -11.82 -24.12
C ALA A 213 -7.31 -11.92 -25.41
N ARG A 214 -7.99 -12.05 -26.57
CA ARG A 214 -7.35 -12.13 -27.89
C ARG A 214 -6.44 -10.92 -28.15
N LYS A 215 -6.95 -9.71 -27.95
CA LYS A 215 -6.17 -8.47 -28.12
C LYS A 215 -4.84 -8.51 -27.34
N ASN A 216 -4.90 -8.95 -26.09
CA ASN A 216 -3.72 -8.99 -25.23
C ASN A 216 -2.75 -10.13 -25.59
N TYR A 217 -3.25 -11.29 -26.01
CA TYR A 217 -2.41 -12.37 -26.54
C TYR A 217 -1.67 -11.93 -27.80
N MET A 218 -2.31 -11.19 -28.69
CA MET A 218 -1.66 -10.65 -29.91
C MET A 218 -0.54 -9.67 -29.56
N ILE A 219 -0.77 -8.76 -28.60
CA ILE A 219 0.29 -7.84 -28.12
C ILE A 219 1.46 -8.62 -27.53
N TYR A 220 1.16 -9.61 -26.68
CA TYR A 220 2.18 -10.48 -26.11
C TYR A 220 3.00 -11.18 -27.20
N ALA A 221 2.35 -11.81 -28.18
CA ALA A 221 3.02 -12.53 -29.26
C ALA A 221 3.89 -11.60 -30.13
N ASP A 222 3.41 -10.40 -30.43
CA ASP A 222 4.17 -9.40 -31.18
C ASP A 222 5.43 -8.95 -30.41
N GLN A 223 5.30 -8.68 -29.11
CA GLN A 223 6.45 -8.33 -28.27
C GLN A 223 7.44 -9.50 -28.18
N MET A 224 6.99 -10.74 -28.03
CA MET A 224 7.85 -11.92 -28.04
C MET A 224 8.59 -12.09 -29.39
N LYS A 225 7.91 -11.79 -30.49
CA LYS A 225 8.53 -11.79 -31.82
C LYS A 225 9.64 -10.73 -31.93
N LYS A 226 9.39 -9.51 -31.47
CA LYS A 226 10.39 -8.43 -31.45
C LYS A 226 11.61 -8.76 -30.60
N LEU A 227 11.42 -9.57 -29.54
CA LEU A 227 12.50 -10.06 -28.67
C LEU A 227 13.23 -11.30 -29.25
N GLY A 228 12.82 -11.84 -30.40
CA GLY A 228 13.39 -13.07 -30.96
C GLY A 228 12.97 -14.35 -30.23
N LEU A 229 11.91 -14.28 -29.40
CA LEU A 229 11.45 -15.36 -28.52
C LEU A 229 10.14 -16.01 -28.98
N SER A 230 9.83 -15.96 -30.28
CA SER A 230 8.58 -16.54 -30.83
C SER A 230 8.39 -18.02 -30.51
N ASN A 231 9.46 -18.77 -30.37
CA ASN A 231 9.45 -20.19 -30.00
C ASN A 231 9.02 -20.44 -28.54
N LYS A 232 9.08 -19.41 -27.70
CA LYS A 232 8.65 -19.48 -26.29
C LYS A 232 7.19 -19.06 -26.08
N VAL A 233 6.48 -18.69 -27.14
CA VAL A 233 5.05 -18.39 -27.07
C VAL A 233 4.28 -19.67 -26.70
N PRO A 234 3.48 -19.68 -25.61
CA PRO A 234 2.78 -20.87 -25.18
C PRO A 234 1.81 -21.42 -26.25
N LEU A 235 1.82 -22.74 -26.47
CA LEU A 235 0.94 -23.39 -27.47
C LEU A 235 -0.54 -23.10 -27.20
N ARG A 236 -0.94 -23.01 -25.92
CA ARG A 236 -2.34 -22.79 -25.51
C ARG A 236 -2.94 -21.49 -26.04
N ILE A 237 -2.13 -20.47 -26.34
CA ILE A 237 -2.64 -19.20 -26.84
C ILE A 237 -2.70 -19.10 -28.37
N LYS A 238 -2.09 -20.05 -29.10
CA LYS A 238 -2.03 -19.99 -30.58
C LYS A 238 -3.40 -19.93 -31.24
N LYS A 239 -4.41 -20.53 -30.65
CA LYS A 239 -5.81 -20.48 -31.16
C LYS A 239 -6.46 -19.11 -31.04
N TYR A 240 -5.85 -18.16 -30.31
CA TYR A 240 -6.32 -16.81 -30.15
C TYR A 240 -5.53 -15.78 -30.97
N LEU A 241 -4.43 -16.20 -31.58
CA LEU A 241 -3.62 -15.39 -32.47
C LEU A 241 -4.16 -15.46 -33.90
#